data_75d0f8c71363504d09f884047ee45da1
#
_entry.id   75d0f8c71363504d09f884047ee45da1
#
_cell.length_a   1.000
_cell.length_b   1.000
_cell.length_c   1.000
_cell.angle_alpha   90.00
_cell.angle_beta   90.00
_cell.angle_gamma   90.00
#
_symmetry.space_group_name_H-M   'P 1'
#
loop_
_entity.id
_entity.type
_entity.pdbx_description
1 polymer ?
#
loop_
_entity_poly.entity_id
_entity_poly.type
_entity_poly.pdbx_seq_one_letter_code
_entity_poly.pdbx_strand_id
1 'polypeptide(L)'
;MTTLDELLGLHNRLTVMHVERWVARGLLRPTGGIDAGGADAWTFEQIDVARVRLLAELADEIGFDDEAVETIVGLLDQVHTLRGQLGLLARAIAEQPPAAREAIAATLRRLGRS
;
A
#
# COMPACT_ATOMS: atom_id res chain seq x y z
N MET A 1 -0.96 -16.49 -8.21
CA MET A 1 -0.07 -15.90 -7.20
C MET A 1 1.33 -15.73 -7.76
N THR A 2 2.01 -14.70 -7.34
CA THR A 2 3.35 -14.39 -7.82
C THR A 2 4.39 -15.05 -6.92
N THR A 3 5.36 -15.74 -7.52
CA THR A 3 6.47 -16.34 -6.78
C THR A 3 7.57 -15.30 -6.54
N LEU A 4 8.52 -15.63 -5.68
CA LEU A 4 9.68 -14.74 -5.45
C LEU A 4 10.46 -14.51 -6.74
N ASP A 5 10.71 -15.54 -7.54
CA ASP A 5 11.43 -15.41 -8.80
C ASP A 5 10.71 -14.48 -9.78
N GLU A 6 9.39 -14.60 -9.89
CA GLU A 6 8.59 -13.70 -10.72
C GLU A 6 8.66 -12.26 -10.20
N LEU A 7 8.63 -12.10 -8.88
CA LEU A 7 8.72 -10.80 -8.24
C LEU A 7 10.07 -10.12 -8.55
N LEU A 8 11.16 -10.86 -8.47
CA LEU A 8 12.50 -10.35 -8.76
C LEU A 8 12.66 -9.91 -10.21
N GLY A 9 11.87 -10.49 -11.11
CA GLY A 9 11.86 -10.11 -12.52
C GLY A 9 11.23 -8.75 -12.81
N LEU A 10 10.54 -8.14 -11.85
CA LEU A 10 9.85 -6.86 -12.06
C LEU A 10 10.78 -5.66 -12.15
N HIS A 11 11.98 -5.78 -11.60
CA HIS A 11 12.92 -4.66 -11.57
C HIS A 11 14.37 -5.17 -11.57
N ASN A 12 15.23 -4.55 -12.36
CA ASN A 12 16.64 -4.96 -12.55
C ASN A 12 17.47 -4.95 -11.27
N ARG A 13 17.19 -4.01 -10.39
CA ARG A 13 17.97 -3.83 -9.15
C ARG A 13 17.40 -4.57 -7.96
N LEU A 14 16.26 -5.20 -8.14
CA LEU A 14 15.61 -5.92 -7.06
C LEU A 14 16.36 -7.21 -6.77
N THR A 15 16.70 -7.46 -5.51
CA THR A 15 17.39 -8.66 -5.06
C THR A 15 16.58 -9.37 -4.00
N VAL A 16 16.90 -10.64 -3.77
CA VAL A 16 16.30 -11.43 -2.68
C VAL A 16 16.48 -10.73 -1.33
N MET A 17 17.65 -10.12 -1.10
CA MET A 17 17.92 -9.40 0.15
C MET A 17 16.97 -8.23 0.37
N HIS A 18 16.63 -7.49 -0.68
CA HIS A 18 15.65 -6.40 -0.59
C HIS A 18 14.29 -6.93 -0.16
N VAL A 19 13.82 -8.00 -0.81
CA VAL A 19 12.52 -8.59 -0.51
C VAL A 19 12.48 -9.15 0.91
N GLU A 20 13.51 -9.89 1.30
CA GLU A 20 13.60 -10.44 2.66
C GLU A 20 13.58 -9.35 3.73
N ARG A 21 14.30 -8.26 3.49
CA ARG A 21 14.32 -7.11 4.40
C ARG A 21 12.96 -6.46 4.51
N TRP A 22 12.28 -6.26 3.40
CA TRP A 22 10.94 -5.66 3.39
C TRP A 22 9.92 -6.55 4.08
N VAL A 23 10.02 -7.87 3.91
CA VAL A 23 9.18 -8.82 4.65
C VAL A 23 9.47 -8.75 6.15
N ALA A 24 10.75 -8.71 6.53
CA ALA A 24 11.14 -8.62 7.93
C ALA A 24 10.63 -7.36 8.61
N ARG A 25 10.51 -6.27 7.84
CA ARG A 25 9.99 -4.99 8.36
C ARG A 25 8.47 -4.85 8.26
N GLY A 26 7.79 -5.88 7.76
CA GLY A 26 6.33 -5.87 7.64
C GLY A 26 5.81 -5.06 6.46
N LEU A 27 6.67 -4.64 5.53
CA LEU A 27 6.26 -3.89 4.34
C LEU A 27 5.62 -4.79 3.29
N LEU A 28 6.00 -6.05 3.26
CA LEU A 28 5.43 -7.09 2.41
C LEU A 28 4.93 -8.22 3.29
N ARG A 29 3.83 -8.85 2.88
CA ARG A 29 3.23 -9.96 3.63
C ARG A 29 3.01 -11.15 2.70
N PRO A 30 4.05 -11.96 2.46
CA PRO A 30 3.89 -13.13 1.62
C PRO A 30 2.89 -14.11 2.21
N THR A 31 2.19 -14.84 1.34
CA THR A 31 1.31 -15.92 1.74
C THR A 31 2.04 -17.24 1.50
N GLY A 32 1.87 -18.18 2.40
CA GLY A 32 2.52 -19.48 2.31
C GLY A 32 4.02 -19.43 2.56
N GLY A 33 4.57 -20.51 3.07
CA GLY A 33 6.00 -20.70 3.17
C GLY A 33 6.74 -19.91 4.23
N ILE A 34 6.07 -19.06 4.99
CA ILE A 34 6.74 -18.25 6.04
C ILE A 34 7.39 -19.15 7.09
N ASP A 35 6.70 -20.24 7.44
CA ASP A 35 7.13 -21.12 8.53
C ASP A 35 7.81 -22.40 8.04
N ALA A 36 7.73 -22.74 6.76
CA ALA A 36 8.05 -24.09 6.31
C ALA A 36 9.04 -24.20 5.15
N GLY A 37 9.40 -23.14 4.46
CA GLY A 37 10.22 -23.28 3.26
C GLY A 37 11.16 -22.11 2.99
N GLY A 38 11.28 -21.18 3.91
CA GLY A 38 12.06 -19.99 3.67
C GLY A 38 11.53 -19.14 2.52
N ALA A 39 12.35 -18.23 2.03
CA ALA A 39 11.98 -17.26 1.01
C ALA A 39 11.54 -17.91 -0.31
N ASP A 40 12.09 -19.06 -0.65
CA ASP A 40 11.78 -19.76 -1.92
C ASP A 40 10.33 -20.23 -1.99
N ALA A 41 9.69 -20.47 -0.84
CA ALA A 41 8.32 -20.93 -0.77
C ALA A 41 7.31 -19.79 -0.69
N TRP A 42 7.76 -18.54 -0.64
CA TRP A 42 6.87 -17.39 -0.56
C TRP A 42 6.09 -17.19 -1.84
N THR A 43 4.82 -16.85 -1.69
CA THR A 43 3.98 -16.35 -2.78
C THR A 43 3.42 -15.00 -2.39
N PHE A 44 3.17 -14.16 -3.39
CA PHE A 44 2.75 -12.78 -3.18
C PHE A 44 1.43 -12.51 -3.89
N GLU A 45 0.57 -11.75 -3.25
CA GLU A 45 -0.68 -11.31 -3.85
C GLU A 45 -0.46 -10.01 -4.65
N GLN A 46 -1.48 -9.60 -5.40
CA GLN A 46 -1.39 -8.42 -6.26
C GLN A 46 -1.01 -7.15 -5.50
N ILE A 47 -1.49 -7.01 -4.26
CA ILE A 47 -1.16 -5.84 -3.45
C ILE A 47 0.33 -5.80 -3.12
N ASP A 48 0.92 -6.94 -2.83
CA ASP A 48 2.36 -7.02 -2.56
C ASP A 48 3.17 -6.75 -3.82
N VAL A 49 2.71 -7.23 -4.97
CA VAL A 49 3.35 -6.95 -6.26
C VAL A 49 3.35 -5.46 -6.54
N ALA A 50 2.24 -4.78 -6.30
CA ALA A 50 2.13 -3.33 -6.47
C ALA A 50 3.07 -2.59 -5.51
N ARG A 51 3.16 -3.06 -4.26
CA ARG A 51 4.07 -2.47 -3.27
C ARG A 51 5.54 -2.63 -3.67
N VAL A 52 5.91 -3.82 -4.17
CA VAL A 52 7.28 -4.06 -4.62
C VAL A 52 7.66 -3.14 -5.77
N ARG A 53 6.76 -2.95 -6.73
CA ARG A 53 7.01 -2.03 -7.84
C ARG A 53 7.24 -0.61 -7.34
N LEU A 54 6.40 -0.15 -6.43
CA LEU A 54 6.53 1.18 -5.84
C LEU A 54 7.83 1.32 -5.05
N LEU A 55 8.14 0.33 -4.22
CA LEU A 55 9.37 0.33 -3.42
C LEU A 55 10.61 0.34 -4.31
N ALA A 56 10.60 -0.45 -5.39
CA ALA A 56 11.71 -0.50 -6.33
C ALA A 56 11.88 0.83 -7.07
N GLU A 57 10.80 1.45 -7.50
CA GLU A 57 10.84 2.76 -8.14
C GLU A 57 11.36 3.84 -7.21
N LEU A 58 10.87 3.87 -5.97
CA LEU A 58 11.34 4.83 -4.97
C LEU A 58 12.81 4.62 -4.64
N ALA A 59 13.23 3.37 -4.53
CA ALA A 59 14.62 3.05 -4.24
C ALA A 59 15.56 3.48 -5.37
N ASP A 60 15.11 3.42 -6.62
CA ASP A 60 15.86 3.94 -7.76
C ASP A 60 16.02 5.45 -7.72
N GLU A 61 14.95 6.16 -7.34
CA GLU A 61 14.95 7.63 -7.30
C GLU A 61 15.81 8.19 -6.15
N ILE A 62 15.70 7.58 -4.97
CA ILE A 62 16.32 8.10 -3.74
C ILE A 62 17.47 7.23 -3.22
N GLY A 63 17.82 6.15 -3.95
CA GLY A 63 18.75 5.15 -3.48
C GLY A 63 18.07 4.14 -2.56
N PHE A 64 18.76 3.03 -2.27
CA PHE A 64 18.22 2.00 -1.37
C PHE A 64 18.49 2.35 0.10
N ASP A 65 18.06 3.52 0.52
CA ASP A 65 18.06 3.92 1.92
C ASP A 65 16.81 3.31 2.58
N ASP A 66 17.00 2.28 3.38
CA ASP A 66 15.91 1.53 4.00
C ASP A 66 15.04 2.38 4.90
N GLU A 67 15.64 3.31 5.61
CA GLU A 67 14.91 4.18 6.53
C GLU A 67 13.98 5.13 5.77
N ALA A 68 14.48 5.72 4.69
CA ALA A 68 13.67 6.60 3.84
C ALA A 68 12.54 5.83 3.17
N VAL A 69 12.83 4.64 2.63
CA VAL A 69 11.83 3.79 1.98
C VAL A 69 10.74 3.40 2.98
N GLU A 70 11.13 2.99 4.19
CA GLU A 70 10.20 2.61 5.25
C GLU A 70 9.29 3.78 5.65
N THR A 71 9.85 4.97 5.78
CA THR A 71 9.09 6.17 6.10
C THR A 71 8.05 6.48 5.01
N ILE A 72 8.46 6.42 3.75
CA ILE A 72 7.57 6.69 2.62
C ILE A 72 6.43 5.67 2.57
N VAL A 73 6.73 4.39 2.75
CA VAL A 73 5.71 3.34 2.76
C VAL A 73 4.73 3.55 3.90
N GLY A 74 5.22 3.93 5.09
CA GLY A 74 4.36 4.25 6.23
C GLY A 74 3.40 5.38 5.92
N LEU A 75 3.86 6.43 5.26
CA LEU A 75 3.02 7.55 4.84
C LEU A 75 1.99 7.13 3.79
N LEU A 76 2.39 6.32 2.82
CA LEU A 76 1.46 5.80 1.81
C LEU A 76 0.37 4.92 2.43
N ASP A 77 0.72 4.10 3.43
CA ASP A 77 -0.25 3.29 4.15
C ASP A 77 -1.24 4.16 4.90
N GLN A 78 -0.80 5.28 5.50
CA GLN A 78 -1.68 6.24 6.15
C GLN A 78 -2.64 6.87 5.13
N VAL A 79 -2.14 7.27 3.96
CA VAL A 79 -2.99 7.82 2.89
C VAL A 79 -4.03 6.79 2.46
N HIS A 80 -3.62 5.54 2.28
CA HIS A 80 -4.54 4.46 1.88
C HIS A 80 -5.64 4.25 2.94
N THR A 81 -5.27 4.22 4.22
CA THR A 81 -6.22 4.08 5.32
C THR A 81 -7.21 5.23 5.34
N LEU A 82 -6.71 6.47 5.20
CA LEU A 82 -7.56 7.66 5.17
C LEU A 82 -8.53 7.63 3.98
N ARG A 83 -8.07 7.23 2.81
CA ARG A 83 -8.94 7.08 1.64
C ARG A 83 -10.04 6.05 1.87
N GLY A 84 -9.70 4.94 2.55
CA GLY A 84 -10.67 3.93 2.93
C GLY A 84 -11.74 4.49 3.85
N GLN A 85 -11.34 5.26 4.85
CA GLN A 85 -12.25 5.91 5.80
C GLN A 85 -13.15 6.93 5.09
N LEU A 86 -12.59 7.73 4.18
CA LEU A 86 -13.37 8.67 3.38
C LEU A 86 -14.39 7.96 2.50
N GLY A 87 -14.01 6.82 1.92
CA GLY A 87 -14.92 6.00 1.11
C GLY A 87 -16.11 5.47 1.93
N LEU A 88 -15.85 5.01 3.16
CA LEU A 88 -16.90 4.57 4.07
C LEU A 88 -17.84 5.72 4.42
N LEU A 89 -17.28 6.87 4.74
CA LEU A 89 -18.07 8.07 5.06
C LEU A 89 -18.93 8.50 3.87
N ALA A 90 -18.35 8.51 2.68
CA ALA A 90 -19.08 8.86 1.46
C ALA A 90 -20.26 7.91 1.21
N ARG A 91 -20.07 6.61 1.44
CA ARG A 91 -21.15 5.63 1.32
C ARG A 91 -22.24 5.85 2.35
N ALA A 92 -21.85 6.14 3.60
CA ALA A 92 -22.81 6.43 4.66
C ALA A 92 -23.66 7.66 4.32
N ILE A 93 -23.03 8.68 3.77
CA ILE A 93 -23.74 9.90 3.31
C ILE A 93 -24.68 9.57 2.17
N ALA A 94 -24.24 8.74 1.21
CA ALA A 94 -25.06 8.36 0.06
C ALA A 94 -26.33 7.60 0.47
N GLU A 95 -26.34 6.94 1.61
CA GLU A 95 -27.49 6.22 2.15
C GLU A 95 -28.49 7.12 2.86
N GLN A 96 -28.15 8.39 3.09
CA GLN A 96 -29.04 9.32 3.77
C GLN A 96 -30.14 9.82 2.81
N PRO A 97 -31.30 10.26 3.36
CA PRO A 97 -32.35 10.88 2.55
C PRO A 97 -31.83 12.11 1.77
N PRO A 98 -32.44 12.44 0.60
CA PRO A 98 -31.97 13.55 -0.22
C PRO A 98 -31.80 14.87 0.52
N ALA A 99 -32.73 15.21 1.42
CA ALA A 99 -32.64 16.45 2.19
C ALA A 99 -31.40 16.48 3.08
N ALA A 100 -31.07 15.35 3.72
CA ALA A 100 -29.88 15.25 4.56
C ALA A 100 -28.61 15.35 3.73
N ARG A 101 -28.57 14.69 2.58
CA ARG A 101 -27.41 14.75 1.66
C ARG A 101 -27.17 16.17 1.17
N GLU A 102 -28.22 16.90 0.81
CA GLU A 102 -28.11 18.29 0.37
C GLU A 102 -27.61 19.19 1.49
N ALA A 103 -28.09 19.00 2.70
CA ALA A 103 -27.64 19.76 3.86
C ALA A 103 -26.15 19.54 4.14
N ILE A 104 -25.70 18.29 4.07
CA ILE A 104 -24.28 17.94 4.24
C ILE A 104 -23.45 18.58 3.14
N ALA A 105 -23.87 18.46 1.88
CA ALA A 105 -23.17 19.04 0.74
C ALA A 105 -23.03 20.56 0.86
N ALA A 106 -24.10 21.24 1.28
CA ALA A 106 -24.10 22.68 1.48
C ALA A 106 -23.12 23.08 2.59
N THR A 107 -23.12 22.33 3.69
CA THR A 107 -22.19 22.56 4.80
C THR A 107 -20.75 22.36 4.37
N LEU A 108 -20.45 21.31 3.62
CA LEU A 108 -19.11 21.04 3.11
C LEU A 108 -18.62 22.17 2.21
N ARG A 109 -19.48 22.68 1.32
CA ARG A 109 -19.12 23.80 0.45
C ARG A 109 -18.82 25.05 1.26
N ARG A 110 -19.62 25.32 2.29
CA ARG A 110 -19.42 26.47 3.16
C ARG A 110 -18.09 26.37 3.92
N LEU A 111 -17.81 25.21 4.51
CA LEU A 111 -16.57 24.99 5.25
C LEU A 111 -15.34 25.00 4.34
N GLY A 112 -15.47 24.50 3.12
CA GLY A 112 -14.38 24.46 2.15
C GLY A 112 -13.97 25.83 1.61
N ARG A 113 -14.81 26.87 1.83
CA ARG A 113 -14.51 28.25 1.41
C ARG A 113 -13.76 29.05 2.48
N SER A 114 -13.59 28.50 3.61
CA SER A 114 -12.96 29.18 4.76
C SER A 114 -11.45 29.23 4.66
#